data_1124196dbc3d3a3352369d0b5e9d302c
#
_entry.id   1124196dbc3d3a3352369d0b5e9d302c
#
_cell.length_a   1.000
_cell.length_b   1.000
_cell.length_c   1.000
_cell.angle_alpha   90.00
_cell.angle_beta   90.00
_cell.angle_gamma   90.00
#
_symmetry.space_group_name_H-M   'P 1'
#
loop_
_entity.id
_entity.type
_entity.pdbx_description
1 polymer ?
#
loop_
_entity_poly.entity_id
_entity_poly.type
_entity_poly.pdbx_seq_one_letter_code
_entity_poly.pdbx_strand_id
1 'polypeptide(L)'
;MLAIPIFLPLISGFVLFLLATAGHKWQDGITKKLSVAVMGIVLLTAVFHGINLCGKSPAVTIWKLKEDIPIVLNLDDLGTVFSTLVVFVWILVTLYTFSYMNGDKKGARFLGCHLMTLGILMGITSAGNLVTMYLFYEGMTLATIGYVIHAQTKEAIAAGYKYVFYSIAGAFLGLIGFFYVYQLTSSIAFTPGGNFTHTAVAGHETTLQLAVLGMIIGFGSKAGMFPLHGWLSTAHPVAPAPASAILSGVNTKMGVIAILRVVYYIAGADFLRKSFVQYIVIGLALLTIFMGSMLAYKEKIMKRRLAYSTVSQVSYILFGIMLLQPAGFVGAMLHVIYHSLIKNNLFLCAGAVIHETGTT
;
A
#
# COMPACT_ATOMS: atom_id res chain seq x y z
N MET A 1 -12.18 1.25 19.75
CA MET A 1 -11.41 2.42 19.28
C MET A 1 -10.65 2.18 17.97
N LEU A 2 -10.30 0.93 17.61
CA LEU A 2 -9.59 0.59 16.36
C LEU A 2 -10.23 1.11 15.07
N ALA A 3 -11.55 1.21 15.03
CA ALA A 3 -12.29 1.66 13.85
C ALA A 3 -12.15 3.18 13.56
N ILE A 4 -11.86 4.01 14.57
CA ILE A 4 -11.83 5.47 14.42
C ILE A 4 -10.72 5.93 13.47
N PRO A 5 -9.45 5.48 13.59
CA PRO A 5 -8.38 5.87 12.67
C PRO A 5 -8.62 5.43 11.22
N ILE A 6 -9.54 4.50 11.00
CA ILE A 6 -9.91 3.98 9.67
C ILE A 6 -11.07 4.79 9.11
N PHE A 7 -12.20 4.82 9.81
CA PHE A 7 -13.44 5.37 9.27
C PHE A 7 -13.52 6.89 9.35
N LEU A 8 -12.86 7.53 10.31
CA LEU A 8 -12.84 9.00 10.42
C LEU A 8 -12.25 9.64 9.14
N PRO A 9 -11.01 9.33 8.72
CA PRO A 9 -10.47 9.92 7.49
C PRO A 9 -11.16 9.37 6.23
N LEU A 10 -11.62 8.12 6.22
CA LEU A 10 -12.31 7.54 5.07
C LEU A 10 -13.63 8.26 4.78
N ILE A 11 -14.48 8.43 5.78
CA ILE A 11 -15.80 9.07 5.62
C ILE A 11 -15.64 10.57 5.33
N SER A 12 -14.79 11.26 6.08
CA SER A 12 -14.56 12.69 5.85
C SER A 12 -13.93 12.97 4.49
N GLY A 13 -13.01 12.10 4.04
CA GLY A 13 -12.43 12.15 2.70
C GLY A 13 -13.46 11.91 1.60
N PHE A 14 -14.35 10.95 1.77
CA PHE A 14 -15.44 10.66 0.83
C PHE A 14 -16.43 11.83 0.73
N VAL A 15 -16.85 12.39 1.86
CA VAL A 15 -17.71 13.58 1.90
C VAL A 15 -17.04 14.75 1.19
N LEU A 16 -15.76 15.02 1.49
CA LEU A 16 -15.02 16.09 0.83
C LEU A 16 -14.90 15.86 -0.69
N PHE A 17 -14.64 14.63 -1.12
CA PHE A 17 -14.57 14.26 -2.53
C PHE A 17 -15.90 14.51 -3.24
N LEU A 18 -17.02 14.10 -2.65
CA LEU A 18 -18.36 14.35 -3.20
C LEU A 18 -18.67 15.84 -3.31
N LEU A 19 -18.41 16.61 -2.25
CA LEU A 19 -18.63 18.07 -2.26
C LEU A 19 -17.75 18.76 -3.31
N ALA A 20 -16.50 18.33 -3.49
CA ALA A 20 -15.60 18.88 -4.48
C ALA A 20 -15.99 18.53 -5.93
N THR A 21 -16.69 17.40 -6.14
CA THR A 21 -17.16 16.97 -7.48
C THR A 21 -18.55 17.49 -7.81
N ALA A 22 -19.42 17.73 -6.81
CA ALA A 22 -20.80 18.20 -7.00
C ALA A 22 -20.93 19.69 -7.37
N GLY A 23 -19.86 20.36 -7.74
CA GLY A 23 -19.90 21.76 -8.25
C GLY A 23 -19.97 22.82 -7.16
N HIS A 24 -19.73 22.52 -5.91
CA HIS A 24 -19.50 23.55 -4.88
C HIS A 24 -18.30 24.40 -5.33
N LYS A 25 -18.47 25.72 -5.32
CA LYS A 25 -17.49 26.72 -5.78
C LYS A 25 -16.25 26.73 -4.86
N TRP A 26 -15.41 25.69 -4.94
CA TRP A 26 -14.06 25.69 -4.41
C TRP A 26 -13.10 26.38 -5.41
N GLN A 27 -13.56 27.52 -5.99
CA GLN A 27 -12.87 28.24 -7.07
C GLN A 27 -11.53 28.84 -6.65
N ASP A 28 -11.29 28.95 -5.33
CA ASP A 28 -10.10 29.60 -4.79
C ASP A 28 -9.00 28.59 -4.36
N GLY A 29 -9.11 27.33 -4.77
CA GLY A 29 -8.16 26.29 -4.38
C GLY A 29 -8.32 25.85 -2.91
N ILE A 30 -7.21 25.49 -2.26
CA ILE A 30 -7.21 25.03 -0.86
C ILE A 30 -7.31 26.25 0.06
N THR A 31 -8.48 26.47 0.67
CA THR A 31 -8.67 27.54 1.65
C THR A 31 -8.00 27.21 2.98
N LYS A 32 -7.62 28.23 3.77
CA LYS A 32 -7.08 28.06 5.13
C LYS A 32 -8.01 27.22 6.02
N LYS A 33 -9.33 27.40 5.91
CA LYS A 33 -10.32 26.61 6.67
C LYS A 33 -10.29 25.14 6.31
N LEU A 34 -10.18 24.82 5.01
CA LEU A 34 -10.08 23.45 4.53
C LEU A 34 -8.76 22.81 4.99
N SER A 35 -7.63 23.52 4.91
CA SER A 35 -6.35 23.01 5.39
C SER A 35 -6.38 22.68 6.89
N VAL A 36 -6.97 23.57 7.72
CA VAL A 36 -7.11 23.31 9.15
C VAL A 36 -8.01 22.10 9.42
N ALA A 37 -9.13 21.98 8.70
CA ALA A 37 -10.04 20.83 8.87
C ALA A 37 -9.36 19.52 8.48
N VAL A 38 -8.70 19.46 7.36
CA VAL A 38 -7.98 18.26 6.87
C VAL A 38 -6.85 17.88 7.83
N MET A 39 -6.03 18.86 8.25
CA MET A 39 -4.96 18.60 9.23
C MET A 39 -5.55 18.13 10.57
N GLY A 40 -6.66 18.72 11.03
CA GLY A 40 -7.36 18.30 12.22
C GLY A 40 -7.77 16.81 12.15
N ILE A 41 -8.29 16.36 11.02
CA ILE A 41 -8.65 14.94 10.81
C ILE A 41 -7.41 14.05 10.85
N VAL A 42 -6.32 14.45 10.19
CA VAL A 42 -5.06 13.69 10.20
C VAL A 42 -4.49 13.58 11.61
N LEU A 43 -4.47 14.67 12.37
CA LEU A 43 -3.99 14.69 13.75
C LEU A 43 -4.90 13.87 14.69
N LEU A 44 -6.23 13.97 14.54
CA LEU A 44 -7.16 13.10 15.29
C LEU A 44 -6.93 11.63 14.98
N THR A 45 -6.69 11.29 13.71
CA THR A 45 -6.30 9.91 13.31
C THR A 45 -5.04 9.48 14.03
N ALA A 46 -4.02 10.33 14.12
CA ALA A 46 -2.77 10.06 14.82
C ALA A 46 -2.99 9.87 16.34
N VAL A 47 -3.80 10.73 16.96
CA VAL A 47 -4.14 10.62 18.40
C VAL A 47 -4.87 9.31 18.71
N PHE A 48 -5.91 8.98 17.95
CA PHE A 48 -6.64 7.71 18.17
C PHE A 48 -5.77 6.49 17.86
N HIS A 49 -4.85 6.58 16.88
CA HIS A 49 -3.87 5.54 16.66
C HIS A 49 -2.95 5.38 17.87
N GLY A 50 -2.39 6.46 18.42
CA GLY A 50 -1.60 6.45 19.64
C GLY A 50 -2.31 5.86 20.85
N ILE A 51 -3.61 6.20 21.05
CA ILE A 51 -4.45 5.61 22.11
C ILE A 51 -4.57 4.09 21.92
N ASN A 52 -4.77 3.63 20.68
CA ASN A 52 -4.85 2.19 20.39
C ASN A 52 -3.54 1.45 20.69
N LEU A 53 -2.39 2.08 20.43
CA LEU A 53 -1.07 1.52 20.77
C LEU A 53 -0.88 1.38 22.29
N CYS A 54 -1.19 2.43 23.05
CA CYS A 54 -1.05 2.43 24.49
C CYS A 54 -2.04 1.48 25.19
N GLY A 55 -3.29 1.37 24.66
CA GLY A 55 -4.38 0.64 25.28
C GLY A 55 -4.46 -0.85 24.90
N LYS A 56 -3.59 -1.37 24.00
CA LYS A 56 -3.71 -2.73 23.44
C LYS A 56 -5.16 -3.07 23.09
N SER A 57 -5.76 -2.26 22.23
CA SER A 57 -7.18 -2.38 21.88
C SER A 57 -7.50 -3.80 21.39
N PRO A 58 -8.56 -4.43 21.94
CA PRO A 58 -8.93 -5.79 21.54
C PRO A 58 -9.33 -5.85 20.06
N ALA A 59 -9.23 -7.02 19.48
CA ALA A 59 -9.74 -7.27 18.14
C ALA A 59 -11.25 -6.96 18.06
N VAL A 60 -11.67 -6.36 16.96
CA VAL A 60 -13.06 -5.93 16.75
C VAL A 60 -13.58 -6.54 15.45
N THR A 61 -14.64 -7.32 15.55
CA THR A 61 -15.39 -7.79 14.38
C THR A 61 -16.38 -6.70 13.97
N ILE A 62 -16.25 -6.19 12.74
CA ILE A 62 -17.14 -5.15 12.19
C ILE A 62 -18.39 -5.80 11.61
N TRP A 63 -18.20 -6.85 10.84
CA TRP A 63 -19.28 -7.54 10.13
C TRP A 63 -18.88 -8.98 9.83
N LYS A 64 -19.87 -9.86 9.60
CA LYS A 64 -19.64 -11.23 9.15
C LYS A 64 -20.24 -11.39 7.77
N LEU A 65 -19.40 -11.68 6.78
CA LEU A 65 -19.85 -12.05 5.43
C LEU A 65 -20.53 -13.44 5.46
N LYS A 66 -19.95 -14.33 6.27
CA LYS A 66 -20.43 -15.65 6.64
C LYS A 66 -19.95 -15.89 8.08
N GLU A 67 -20.47 -16.90 8.79
CA GLU A 67 -20.09 -17.15 10.18
C GLU A 67 -18.59 -17.37 10.37
N ASP A 68 -17.96 -18.04 9.39
CA ASP A 68 -16.53 -18.34 9.33
C ASP A 68 -15.69 -17.31 8.56
N ILE A 69 -16.31 -16.26 7.98
CA ILE A 69 -15.63 -15.19 7.23
C ILE A 69 -15.96 -13.81 7.85
N PRO A 70 -15.45 -13.51 9.03
CA PRO A 70 -15.66 -12.21 9.66
C PRO A 70 -14.74 -11.15 9.08
N ILE A 71 -15.20 -9.89 9.01
CA ILE A 71 -14.36 -8.71 8.83
C ILE A 71 -13.86 -8.28 10.19
N VAL A 72 -12.57 -8.49 10.45
CA VAL A 72 -11.95 -8.29 11.77
C VAL A 72 -10.84 -7.26 11.68
N LEU A 73 -10.88 -6.29 12.59
CA LEU A 73 -9.76 -5.39 12.85
C LEU A 73 -8.98 -5.91 14.06
N ASN A 74 -7.68 -6.01 13.89
CA ASN A 74 -6.73 -6.39 14.93
C ASN A 74 -5.38 -5.70 14.67
N LEU A 75 -4.94 -4.88 15.59
CA LEU A 75 -3.66 -4.18 15.48
C LEU A 75 -2.59 -4.97 16.23
N ASP A 76 -1.89 -5.83 15.51
CA ASP A 76 -0.75 -6.59 16.01
C ASP A 76 0.58 -5.84 15.81
N ASP A 77 1.69 -6.44 16.23
CA ASP A 77 3.01 -5.80 16.18
C ASP A 77 3.42 -5.40 14.75
N LEU A 78 3.17 -6.26 13.75
CA LEU A 78 3.44 -5.94 12.35
C LEU A 78 2.58 -4.78 11.87
N GLY A 79 1.29 -4.84 12.13
CA GLY A 79 0.35 -3.76 11.84
C GLY A 79 0.72 -2.44 12.51
N THR A 80 1.21 -2.51 13.75
CA THR A 80 1.68 -1.35 14.52
C THR A 80 2.84 -0.63 13.84
N VAL A 81 3.85 -1.36 13.37
CA VAL A 81 5.00 -0.75 12.67
C VAL A 81 4.53 -0.04 11.40
N PHE A 82 3.73 -0.71 10.58
CA PHE A 82 3.27 -0.12 9.32
C PHE A 82 2.29 1.03 9.52
N SER A 83 1.34 0.94 10.46
CA SER A 83 0.37 2.02 10.71
C SER A 83 1.05 3.26 11.30
N THR A 84 2.01 3.09 12.19
CA THR A 84 2.81 4.20 12.73
C THR A 84 3.59 4.91 11.61
N LEU A 85 4.21 4.14 10.71
CA LEU A 85 4.90 4.69 9.55
C LEU A 85 3.93 5.47 8.63
N VAL A 86 2.73 4.91 8.37
CA VAL A 86 1.67 5.58 7.60
C VAL A 86 1.32 6.92 8.22
N VAL A 87 0.96 6.95 9.49
CA VAL A 87 0.53 8.17 10.18
C VAL A 87 1.62 9.23 10.19
N PHE A 88 2.86 8.84 10.49
CA PHE A 88 4.00 9.75 10.51
C PHE A 88 4.23 10.41 9.15
N VAL A 89 4.31 9.61 8.10
CA VAL A 89 4.48 10.10 6.72
C VAL A 89 3.31 10.98 6.31
N TRP A 90 2.07 10.61 6.71
CA TRP A 90 0.88 11.35 6.32
C TRP A 90 0.85 12.77 6.84
N ILE A 91 1.25 12.98 8.10
CA ILE A 91 1.36 14.33 8.69
C ILE A 91 2.31 15.19 7.84
N LEU A 92 3.50 14.70 7.54
CA LEU A 92 4.51 15.44 6.79
C LEU A 92 4.07 15.74 5.35
N VAL A 93 3.52 14.74 4.65
CA VAL A 93 3.06 14.93 3.26
C VAL A 93 1.84 15.84 3.20
N THR A 94 0.95 15.79 4.20
CA THR A 94 -0.23 16.69 4.26
C THR A 94 0.22 18.15 4.39
N LEU A 95 1.20 18.45 5.25
CA LEU A 95 1.76 19.79 5.38
C LEU A 95 2.33 20.29 4.04
N TYR A 96 3.12 19.46 3.37
CA TYR A 96 3.66 19.80 2.04
C TYR A 96 2.54 20.01 1.01
N THR A 97 1.50 19.17 1.04
CA THR A 97 0.38 19.21 0.10
C THR A 97 -0.32 20.56 0.11
N PHE A 98 -0.49 21.20 1.27
CA PHE A 98 -1.16 22.49 1.35
C PHE A 98 -0.40 23.60 0.59
N SER A 99 0.92 23.58 0.65
CA SER A 99 1.73 24.54 -0.12
C SER A 99 1.76 24.19 -1.60
N TYR A 100 2.00 22.91 -1.92
CA TYR A 100 2.16 22.43 -3.30
C TYR A 100 0.88 22.58 -4.14
N MET A 101 -0.29 22.33 -3.54
CA MET A 101 -1.60 22.38 -4.21
C MET A 101 -2.28 23.75 -4.07
N ASN A 102 -1.57 24.76 -3.56
CA ASN A 102 -2.11 26.10 -3.44
C ASN A 102 -2.40 26.67 -4.84
N GLY A 103 -3.63 27.15 -5.04
CA GLY A 103 -4.08 27.64 -6.35
C GLY A 103 -4.58 26.54 -7.32
N ASP A 104 -4.43 25.26 -7.01
CA ASP A 104 -5.02 24.18 -7.82
C ASP A 104 -6.54 24.12 -7.59
N LYS A 105 -7.32 24.40 -8.64
CA LYS A 105 -8.80 24.35 -8.62
C LYS A 105 -9.37 22.96 -8.23
N LYS A 106 -8.58 21.91 -8.39
CA LYS A 106 -8.95 20.53 -8.05
C LYS A 106 -8.34 20.08 -6.71
N GLY A 107 -7.71 20.97 -5.96
CA GLY A 107 -7.04 20.68 -4.70
C GLY A 107 -7.94 20.05 -3.65
N ALA A 108 -9.20 20.50 -3.52
CA ALA A 108 -10.16 19.90 -2.60
C ALA A 108 -10.48 18.44 -2.95
N ARG A 109 -10.64 18.11 -4.23
CA ARG A 109 -10.80 16.72 -4.71
C ARG A 109 -9.59 15.85 -4.37
N PHE A 110 -8.38 16.41 -4.54
CA PHE A 110 -7.15 15.74 -4.16
C PHE A 110 -7.12 15.43 -2.67
N LEU A 111 -7.45 16.40 -1.81
CA LEU A 111 -7.50 16.22 -0.35
C LEU A 111 -8.56 15.19 0.07
N GLY A 112 -9.68 15.10 -0.64
CA GLY A 112 -10.67 14.04 -0.44
C GLY A 112 -10.06 12.65 -0.68
N CYS A 113 -9.40 12.44 -1.82
CA CYS A 113 -8.67 11.19 -2.09
C CYS A 113 -7.56 10.93 -1.07
N HIS A 114 -6.88 11.99 -0.60
CA HIS A 114 -5.81 11.91 0.38
C HIS A 114 -6.32 11.36 1.72
N LEU A 115 -7.42 11.89 2.24
CA LEU A 115 -8.04 11.39 3.47
C LEU A 115 -8.60 9.97 3.30
N MET A 116 -9.32 9.68 2.19
CA MET A 116 -9.81 8.32 1.92
C MET A 116 -8.67 7.31 1.93
N THR A 117 -7.56 7.63 1.26
CA THR A 117 -6.40 6.76 1.20
C THR A 117 -5.83 6.51 2.61
N LEU A 118 -5.70 7.54 3.45
CA LEU A 118 -5.26 7.36 4.84
C LEU A 118 -6.09 6.31 5.58
N GLY A 119 -7.42 6.45 5.55
CA GLY A 119 -8.33 5.52 6.23
C GLY A 119 -8.18 4.08 5.72
N ILE A 120 -8.07 3.93 4.40
CA ILE A 120 -7.90 2.60 3.78
C ILE A 120 -6.56 1.97 4.18
N LEU A 121 -5.47 2.73 4.19
CA LEU A 121 -4.16 2.19 4.61
C LEU A 121 -4.15 1.80 6.08
N MET A 122 -4.81 2.59 6.95
CA MET A 122 -5.02 2.20 8.34
C MET A 122 -5.84 0.90 8.45
N GLY A 123 -6.81 0.69 7.54
CA GLY A 123 -7.57 -0.56 7.44
C GLY A 123 -6.71 -1.76 7.05
N ILE A 124 -5.81 -1.61 6.05
CA ILE A 124 -4.89 -2.69 5.64
C ILE A 124 -3.97 -3.08 6.80
N THR A 125 -3.39 -2.09 7.48
CA THR A 125 -2.43 -2.34 8.57
C THR A 125 -3.08 -2.93 9.82
N SER A 126 -4.36 -2.64 10.05
CA SER A 126 -5.14 -3.16 11.17
C SER A 126 -6.00 -4.38 10.82
N ALA A 127 -5.81 -4.99 9.65
CA ALA A 127 -6.56 -6.18 9.27
C ALA A 127 -6.18 -7.38 10.13
N GLY A 128 -7.17 -8.08 10.70
CA GLY A 128 -6.98 -9.26 11.53
C GLY A 128 -7.02 -10.58 10.75
N ASN A 129 -7.41 -10.54 9.48
CA ASN A 129 -7.44 -11.70 8.60
C ASN A 129 -7.26 -11.32 7.13
N LEU A 130 -7.09 -12.32 6.28
CA LEU A 130 -6.80 -12.13 4.87
C LEU A 130 -7.95 -11.46 4.10
N VAL A 131 -9.23 -11.75 4.45
CA VAL A 131 -10.39 -11.12 3.80
C VAL A 131 -10.46 -9.63 4.11
N THR A 132 -10.32 -9.27 5.38
CA THR A 132 -10.31 -7.85 5.80
C THR A 132 -9.19 -7.09 5.09
N MET A 133 -7.99 -7.67 5.05
CA MET A 133 -6.87 -7.07 4.35
C MET A 133 -7.16 -6.91 2.85
N TYR A 134 -7.73 -7.92 2.21
CA TYR A 134 -8.05 -7.90 0.79
C TYR A 134 -9.07 -6.81 0.43
N LEU A 135 -10.13 -6.65 1.23
CA LEU A 135 -11.15 -5.62 1.01
C LEU A 135 -10.55 -4.20 1.04
N PHE A 136 -9.73 -3.90 2.05
CA PHE A 136 -9.04 -2.60 2.10
C PHE A 136 -7.98 -2.46 1.01
N TYR A 137 -7.32 -3.55 0.62
CA TYR A 137 -6.33 -3.56 -0.47
C TYR A 137 -6.97 -3.19 -1.82
N GLU A 138 -8.17 -3.69 -2.12
CA GLU A 138 -8.94 -3.26 -3.28
C GLU A 138 -9.41 -1.82 -3.16
N GLY A 139 -9.92 -1.43 -2.01
CA GLY A 139 -10.29 -0.04 -1.72
C GLY A 139 -9.15 0.94 -1.97
N MET A 140 -7.89 0.53 -1.69
CA MET A 140 -6.72 1.35 -1.95
C MET A 140 -6.57 1.70 -3.45
N THR A 141 -6.86 0.77 -4.35
CA THR A 141 -6.84 1.03 -5.80
C THR A 141 -7.84 2.12 -6.17
N LEU A 142 -9.06 2.03 -5.63
CA LEU A 142 -10.13 2.99 -5.90
C LEU A 142 -9.84 4.40 -5.37
N ALA A 143 -9.24 4.51 -4.17
CA ALA A 143 -8.90 5.81 -3.63
C ALA A 143 -7.70 6.45 -4.34
N THR A 144 -6.69 5.66 -4.68
CA THR A 144 -5.43 6.17 -5.21
C THR A 144 -5.42 6.38 -6.71
N ILE A 145 -6.39 5.84 -7.48
CA ILE A 145 -6.56 6.22 -8.89
C ILE A 145 -6.77 7.73 -9.02
N GLY A 146 -7.47 8.36 -8.07
CA GLY A 146 -7.67 9.80 -8.04
C GLY A 146 -6.37 10.62 -8.01
N TYR A 147 -5.28 10.07 -7.48
CA TYR A 147 -3.96 10.67 -7.53
C TYR A 147 -3.36 10.65 -8.94
N VAL A 148 -3.46 9.49 -9.61
CA VAL A 148 -2.83 9.28 -10.92
C VAL A 148 -3.54 10.12 -11.99
N ILE A 149 -4.89 10.13 -11.96
CA ILE A 149 -5.70 10.88 -12.93
C ILE A 149 -5.96 12.34 -12.53
N HIS A 150 -5.28 12.88 -11.51
CA HIS A 150 -5.56 14.21 -10.97
C HIS A 150 -5.52 15.30 -12.03
N ALA A 151 -4.51 15.29 -12.89
CA ALA A 151 -4.33 16.28 -13.96
C ALA A 151 -5.42 16.21 -15.06
N GLN A 152 -6.08 15.04 -15.21
CA GLN A 152 -7.09 14.77 -16.24
C GLN A 152 -6.61 14.98 -17.68
N THR A 153 -5.31 14.91 -17.94
CA THR A 153 -4.74 14.88 -19.30
C THR A 153 -4.90 13.47 -19.90
N LYS A 154 -4.78 13.36 -21.22
CA LYS A 154 -4.84 12.06 -21.90
C LYS A 154 -3.80 11.08 -21.35
N GLU A 155 -2.60 11.56 -21.07
CA GLU A 155 -1.49 10.79 -20.49
C GLU A 155 -1.82 10.33 -19.07
N ALA A 156 -2.39 11.20 -18.24
CA ALA A 156 -2.79 10.86 -16.87
C ALA A 156 -3.92 9.81 -16.86
N ILE A 157 -4.89 9.93 -17.75
CA ILE A 157 -5.99 8.96 -17.90
C ILE A 157 -5.44 7.61 -18.37
N ALA A 158 -4.57 7.59 -19.38
CA ALA A 158 -3.92 6.37 -19.87
C ALA A 158 -3.07 5.69 -18.77
N ALA A 159 -2.31 6.47 -17.99
CA ALA A 159 -1.57 5.97 -16.83
C ALA A 159 -2.50 5.42 -15.74
N GLY A 160 -3.65 6.05 -15.52
CA GLY A 160 -4.69 5.59 -14.61
C GLY A 160 -5.26 4.23 -15.03
N TYR A 161 -5.62 4.04 -16.30
CA TYR A 161 -6.06 2.75 -16.82
C TYR A 161 -5.00 1.66 -16.64
N LYS A 162 -3.74 1.97 -16.94
CA LYS A 162 -2.65 1.05 -16.72
C LYS A 162 -2.47 0.70 -15.26
N TYR A 163 -2.55 1.69 -14.36
CA TYR A 163 -2.49 1.47 -12.91
C TYR A 163 -3.60 0.52 -12.43
N VAL A 164 -4.85 0.76 -12.84
CA VAL A 164 -6.01 -0.06 -12.48
C VAL A 164 -5.87 -1.47 -13.02
N PHE A 165 -5.48 -1.62 -14.30
CA PHE A 165 -5.30 -2.93 -14.93
C PHE A 165 -4.29 -3.80 -14.16
N TYR A 166 -3.09 -3.29 -13.87
CA TYR A 166 -2.09 -4.02 -13.08
C TYR A 166 -2.55 -4.32 -11.65
N SER A 167 -3.28 -3.40 -11.04
CA SER A 167 -3.80 -3.56 -9.69
C SER A 167 -4.87 -4.64 -9.62
N ILE A 168 -5.85 -4.61 -10.50
CA ILE A 168 -6.95 -5.60 -10.56
C ILE A 168 -6.40 -6.99 -10.95
N ALA A 169 -5.53 -7.06 -11.96
CA ALA A 169 -4.92 -8.33 -12.36
C ALA A 169 -4.12 -8.97 -11.21
N GLY A 170 -3.34 -8.17 -10.48
CA GLY A 170 -2.62 -8.65 -9.31
C GLY A 170 -3.54 -9.09 -8.18
N ALA A 171 -4.54 -8.29 -7.86
CA ALA A 171 -5.48 -8.62 -6.80
C ALA A 171 -6.32 -9.85 -7.12
N PHE A 172 -6.74 -10.03 -8.38
CA PHE A 172 -7.46 -11.22 -8.82
C PHE A 172 -6.61 -12.49 -8.68
N LEU A 173 -5.33 -12.41 -9.02
CA LEU A 173 -4.38 -13.51 -8.80
C LEU A 173 -4.23 -13.83 -7.30
N GLY A 174 -4.16 -12.78 -6.46
CA GLY A 174 -4.18 -12.94 -5.00
C GLY A 174 -5.45 -13.58 -4.48
N LEU A 175 -6.60 -13.23 -5.04
CA LEU A 175 -7.92 -13.77 -4.67
C LEU A 175 -8.03 -15.26 -5.02
N ILE A 176 -7.55 -15.68 -6.19
CA ILE A 176 -7.52 -17.10 -6.57
C ILE A 176 -6.70 -17.88 -5.54
N GLY A 177 -5.50 -17.41 -5.19
CA GLY A 177 -4.68 -18.05 -4.16
C GLY A 177 -5.38 -18.11 -2.80
N PHE A 178 -6.07 -17.04 -2.42
CA PHE A 178 -6.88 -17.00 -1.19
C PHE A 178 -7.96 -18.09 -1.16
N PHE A 179 -8.71 -18.27 -2.25
CA PHE A 179 -9.77 -19.30 -2.30
C PHE A 179 -9.20 -20.71 -2.12
N TYR A 180 -8.09 -21.04 -2.74
CA TYR A 180 -7.44 -22.34 -2.57
C TYR A 180 -6.95 -22.54 -1.12
N VAL A 181 -6.33 -21.54 -0.53
CA VAL A 181 -5.90 -21.59 0.88
C VAL A 181 -7.10 -21.80 1.79
N TYR A 182 -8.18 -21.01 1.63
CA TYR A 182 -9.38 -21.13 2.44
C TYR A 182 -10.05 -22.50 2.31
N GLN A 183 -10.16 -23.01 1.08
CA GLN A 183 -10.79 -24.31 0.80
C GLN A 183 -10.04 -25.48 1.46
N LEU A 184 -8.69 -25.40 1.49
CA LEU A 184 -7.86 -26.51 1.97
C LEU A 184 -7.54 -26.41 3.47
N THR A 185 -7.49 -25.20 4.04
CA THR A 185 -7.09 -24.99 5.44
C THR A 185 -8.24 -24.55 6.34
N SER A 186 -9.36 -24.12 5.76
CA SER A 186 -10.54 -23.54 6.47
C SER A 186 -10.19 -22.37 7.41
N SER A 187 -8.99 -21.80 7.28
CA SER A 187 -8.51 -20.69 8.11
C SER A 187 -7.98 -19.54 7.27
N ILE A 188 -8.43 -18.35 7.61
CA ILE A 188 -8.02 -17.08 6.99
C ILE A 188 -7.43 -16.10 8.01
N ALA A 189 -7.36 -16.50 9.28
CA ALA A 189 -6.83 -15.67 10.37
C ALA A 189 -5.33 -15.49 10.22
N PHE A 190 -4.83 -14.35 10.64
CA PHE A 190 -3.39 -14.10 10.70
C PHE A 190 -2.82 -14.72 11.99
N THR A 191 -2.13 -15.83 11.84
CA THR A 191 -1.49 -16.55 12.94
C THR A 191 0.03 -16.53 12.76
N PRO A 192 0.81 -15.95 13.69
CA PRO A 192 2.26 -16.01 13.61
C PRO A 192 2.76 -17.46 13.47
N GLY A 193 3.63 -17.70 12.49
CA GLY A 193 4.10 -19.05 12.16
C GLY A 193 3.30 -19.79 11.09
N GLY A 194 2.13 -19.28 10.73
CA GLY A 194 1.28 -19.81 9.66
C GLY A 194 0.15 -20.72 10.15
N ASN A 195 -0.80 -21.00 9.24
CA ASN A 195 -2.00 -21.82 9.47
C ASN A 195 -1.88 -23.22 8.87
N PHE A 196 -0.80 -23.54 8.17
CA PHE A 196 -0.63 -24.79 7.46
C PHE A 196 -0.17 -25.89 8.42
N THR A 197 -1.14 -26.62 8.98
CA THR A 197 -0.87 -27.80 9.81
C THR A 197 -0.49 -29.00 8.92
N HIS A 198 0.30 -29.93 9.45
CA HIS A 198 0.70 -31.15 8.71
C HIS A 198 -0.50 -31.91 8.14
N THR A 199 -1.62 -31.95 8.87
CA THR A 199 -2.85 -32.63 8.44
C THR A 199 -3.57 -31.91 7.30
N ALA A 200 -3.58 -30.56 7.31
CA ALA A 200 -4.21 -29.77 6.27
C ALA A 200 -3.40 -29.72 4.97
N VAL A 201 -2.08 -29.90 5.07
CA VAL A 201 -1.15 -29.84 3.94
C VAL A 201 -0.99 -31.18 3.24
N ALA A 202 -1.17 -32.30 3.97
CA ALA A 202 -0.92 -33.66 3.45
C ALA A 202 -1.66 -33.93 2.13
N GLY A 203 -0.91 -34.21 1.06
CA GLY A 203 -1.42 -34.47 -0.28
C GLY A 203 -1.78 -33.22 -1.09
N HIS A 204 -1.67 -32.01 -0.52
CA HIS A 204 -2.00 -30.74 -1.18
C HIS A 204 -0.83 -29.74 -1.21
N GLU A 205 0.39 -30.17 -0.85
CA GLU A 205 1.55 -29.28 -0.70
C GLU A 205 1.82 -28.43 -1.95
N THR A 206 1.85 -29.06 -3.13
CA THR A 206 2.10 -28.37 -4.39
C THR A 206 1.01 -27.35 -4.71
N THR A 207 -0.27 -27.70 -4.48
CA THR A 207 -1.40 -26.80 -4.73
C THR A 207 -1.35 -25.59 -3.79
N LEU A 208 -1.06 -25.80 -2.51
CA LEU A 208 -0.89 -24.71 -1.54
C LEU A 208 0.31 -23.84 -1.86
N GLN A 209 1.43 -24.43 -2.29
CA GLN A 209 2.60 -23.66 -2.74
C GLN A 209 2.28 -22.81 -3.97
N LEU A 210 1.56 -23.33 -4.96
CA LEU A 210 1.11 -22.57 -6.13
C LEU A 210 0.14 -21.45 -5.75
N ALA A 211 -0.80 -21.72 -4.83
CA ALA A 211 -1.70 -20.70 -4.30
C ALA A 211 -0.94 -19.55 -3.61
N VAL A 212 0.02 -19.89 -2.75
CA VAL A 212 0.89 -18.92 -2.07
C VAL A 212 1.74 -18.13 -3.07
N LEU A 213 2.31 -18.81 -4.08
CA LEU A 213 3.07 -18.13 -5.15
C LEU A 213 2.17 -17.13 -5.90
N GLY A 214 0.94 -17.53 -6.24
CA GLY A 214 -0.05 -16.65 -6.86
C GLY A 214 -0.35 -15.42 -6.01
N MET A 215 -0.55 -15.61 -4.68
CA MET A 215 -0.76 -14.48 -3.76
C MET A 215 0.46 -13.55 -3.68
N ILE A 216 1.67 -14.09 -3.60
CA ILE A 216 2.91 -13.29 -3.54
C ILE A 216 3.08 -12.48 -4.82
N ILE A 217 2.90 -13.07 -6.00
CA ILE A 217 2.99 -12.37 -7.30
C ILE A 217 1.86 -11.33 -7.41
N GLY A 218 0.66 -11.70 -7.01
CA GLY A 218 -0.51 -10.85 -7.04
C GLY A 218 -0.35 -9.59 -6.18
N PHE A 219 -0.02 -9.74 -4.91
CA PHE A 219 0.27 -8.61 -4.03
C PHE A 219 1.58 -7.89 -4.40
N GLY A 220 2.50 -8.60 -5.03
CA GLY A 220 3.73 -8.07 -5.61
C GLY A 220 3.48 -7.02 -6.70
N SER A 221 2.31 -7.02 -7.36
CA SER A 221 1.94 -5.98 -8.32
C SER A 221 1.94 -4.58 -7.71
N LYS A 222 1.40 -4.41 -6.50
CA LYS A 222 1.43 -3.13 -5.77
C LYS A 222 2.82 -2.81 -5.23
N ALA A 223 3.58 -3.82 -4.84
CA ALA A 223 4.98 -3.67 -4.45
C ALA A 223 5.89 -3.31 -5.63
N GLY A 224 5.43 -3.50 -6.86
CA GLY A 224 6.20 -3.23 -8.07
C GLY A 224 7.16 -4.34 -8.46
N MET A 225 6.87 -5.59 -8.11
CA MET A 225 7.66 -6.75 -8.47
C MET A 225 7.46 -7.12 -9.95
N PHE A 226 8.53 -7.55 -10.63
CA PHE A 226 8.43 -8.11 -11.97
C PHE A 226 7.54 -9.38 -11.97
N PRO A 227 6.67 -9.54 -12.98
CA PRO A 227 6.50 -8.72 -14.19
C PRO A 227 5.48 -7.57 -14.04
N LEU A 228 4.85 -7.39 -12.87
CA LEU A 228 3.71 -6.49 -12.67
C LEU A 228 4.10 -5.07 -12.21
N HIS A 229 5.34 -4.63 -12.45
CA HIS A 229 5.89 -3.33 -12.01
C HIS A 229 5.56 -2.15 -12.93
N GLY A 230 5.09 -2.41 -14.17
CA GLY A 230 5.06 -1.42 -15.25
C GLY A 230 4.16 -0.20 -15.03
N TRP A 231 3.26 -0.22 -14.06
CA TRP A 231 2.41 0.91 -13.72
C TRP A 231 3.16 2.02 -12.99
N LEU A 232 4.18 1.70 -12.16
CA LEU A 232 4.92 2.70 -11.39
C LEU A 232 5.57 3.75 -12.30
N SER A 233 6.28 3.32 -13.33
CA SER A 233 6.99 4.22 -14.24
C SER A 233 6.08 5.12 -15.06
N THR A 234 4.80 4.77 -15.21
CA THR A 234 3.82 5.57 -15.94
C THR A 234 2.97 6.46 -15.02
N ALA A 235 2.65 6.01 -13.81
CA ALA A 235 1.84 6.75 -12.86
C ALA A 235 2.60 7.92 -12.21
N HIS A 236 3.86 7.73 -11.81
CA HIS A 236 4.62 8.75 -11.08
C HIS A 236 4.90 10.04 -11.87
N PRO A 237 5.24 10.01 -13.18
CA PRO A 237 5.46 11.25 -13.92
C PRO A 237 4.23 12.16 -13.99
N VAL A 238 3.03 11.59 -14.11
CA VAL A 238 1.78 12.33 -14.30
C VAL A 238 1.09 12.71 -12.98
N ALA A 239 1.34 11.98 -11.91
CA ALA A 239 0.76 12.27 -10.60
C ALA A 239 1.41 13.48 -9.95
N PRO A 240 0.67 14.30 -9.18
CA PRO A 240 1.26 15.36 -8.34
C PRO A 240 2.36 14.83 -7.41
N ALA A 241 3.32 15.67 -7.03
CA ALA A 241 4.45 15.23 -6.20
C ALA A 241 4.03 14.61 -4.85
N PRO A 242 3.10 15.19 -4.07
CA PRO A 242 2.63 14.57 -2.84
C PRO A 242 1.96 13.21 -3.09
N ALA A 243 1.24 13.03 -4.20
CA ALA A 243 0.70 11.74 -4.60
C ALA A 243 1.81 10.73 -4.91
N SER A 244 2.82 11.14 -5.68
CA SER A 244 3.98 10.29 -5.99
C SER A 244 4.75 9.88 -4.74
N ALA A 245 4.90 10.77 -3.77
CA ALA A 245 5.51 10.48 -2.48
C ALA A 245 4.75 9.36 -1.75
N ILE A 246 3.44 9.50 -1.61
CA ILE A 246 2.57 8.49 -0.97
C ILE A 246 2.59 7.16 -1.75
N LEU A 247 2.41 7.20 -3.07
CA LEU A 247 2.39 5.99 -3.91
C LEU A 247 3.68 5.17 -3.78
N SER A 248 4.83 5.83 -3.80
CA SER A 248 6.14 5.18 -3.67
C SER A 248 6.50 4.86 -2.22
N GLY A 249 6.31 5.85 -1.33
CA GLY A 249 6.76 5.77 0.05
C GLY A 249 5.92 4.85 0.93
N VAL A 250 4.63 4.76 0.70
CA VAL A 250 3.68 4.05 1.57
C VAL A 250 2.85 2.99 0.84
N ASN A 251 2.21 3.32 -0.29
CA ASN A 251 1.31 2.37 -0.97
C ASN A 251 2.02 1.10 -1.45
N THR A 252 3.25 1.21 -1.95
CA THR A 252 4.04 0.01 -2.32
C THR A 252 4.30 -0.89 -1.11
N LYS A 253 4.38 -0.33 0.11
CA LYS A 253 4.55 -1.09 1.36
C LYS A 253 3.29 -1.83 1.77
N MET A 254 2.12 -1.43 1.26
CA MET A 254 0.89 -2.23 1.44
C MET A 254 0.95 -3.54 0.65
N GLY A 255 1.61 -3.57 -0.50
CA GLY A 255 1.96 -4.83 -1.16
C GLY A 255 2.95 -5.66 -0.35
N VAL A 256 3.93 -5.01 0.27
CA VAL A 256 4.91 -5.68 1.14
C VAL A 256 4.27 -6.30 2.37
N ILE A 257 3.41 -5.55 3.11
CA ILE A 257 2.72 -6.13 4.29
C ILE A 257 1.80 -7.28 3.89
N ALA A 258 1.14 -7.20 2.73
CA ALA A 258 0.32 -8.29 2.23
C ALA A 258 1.16 -9.56 1.97
N ILE A 259 2.33 -9.43 1.37
CA ILE A 259 3.27 -10.54 1.17
C ILE A 259 3.80 -11.06 2.52
N LEU A 260 4.15 -10.19 3.47
CA LEU A 260 4.56 -10.59 4.82
C LEU A 260 3.46 -11.41 5.52
N ARG A 261 2.20 -10.97 5.41
CA ARG A 261 1.04 -11.72 5.96
C ARG A 261 0.91 -13.10 5.32
N VAL A 262 1.04 -13.18 3.99
CA VAL A 262 0.98 -14.47 3.28
C VAL A 262 2.13 -15.38 3.69
N VAL A 263 3.36 -14.87 3.73
CA VAL A 263 4.57 -15.68 4.00
C VAL A 263 4.66 -16.12 5.45
N TYR A 264 4.43 -15.22 6.42
CA TYR A 264 4.71 -15.51 7.84
C TYR A 264 3.47 -15.81 8.68
N TYR A 265 2.26 -15.42 8.21
CA TYR A 265 1.04 -15.55 9.00
C TYR A 265 0.01 -16.51 8.38
N ILE A 266 0.09 -16.78 7.07
CA ILE A 266 -0.78 -17.76 6.39
C ILE A 266 -0.02 -19.07 6.12
N ALA A 267 1.06 -18.99 5.33
CA ALA A 267 1.81 -20.19 4.93
C ALA A 267 2.77 -20.69 6.03
N GLY A 268 3.47 -19.76 6.69
CA GLY A 268 4.55 -20.05 7.60
C GLY A 268 5.91 -20.19 6.89
N ALA A 269 6.98 -19.70 7.54
CA ALA A 269 8.32 -19.72 6.96
C ALA A 269 8.84 -21.14 6.75
N ASP A 270 8.52 -22.08 7.65
CA ASP A 270 8.99 -23.47 7.58
C ASP A 270 8.38 -24.24 6.38
N PHE A 271 7.11 -23.97 6.06
CA PHE A 271 6.46 -24.55 4.88
C PHE A 271 7.08 -24.07 3.57
N LEU A 272 7.52 -22.82 3.53
CA LEU A 272 8.10 -22.23 2.32
C LEU A 272 9.60 -22.44 2.19
N ARG A 273 10.29 -22.80 3.27
CA ARG A 273 11.75 -22.99 3.27
C ARG A 273 12.14 -24.17 2.37
N LYS A 274 13.10 -23.90 1.47
CA LYS A 274 13.57 -24.84 0.43
C LYS A 274 12.50 -25.28 -0.59
N SER A 275 11.33 -24.61 -0.62
CA SER A 275 10.32 -24.84 -1.64
C SER A 275 10.68 -24.13 -2.95
N PHE A 276 10.07 -24.57 -4.05
CA PHE A 276 10.21 -23.88 -5.34
C PHE A 276 9.69 -22.43 -5.28
N VAL A 277 8.70 -22.13 -4.41
CA VAL A 277 8.17 -20.77 -4.20
C VAL A 277 9.26 -19.84 -3.73
N GLN A 278 10.05 -20.26 -2.72
CA GLN A 278 11.17 -19.46 -2.21
C GLN A 278 12.15 -19.09 -3.32
N TYR A 279 12.58 -20.08 -4.10
CA TYR A 279 13.58 -19.87 -5.17
C TYR A 279 13.05 -19.02 -6.32
N ILE A 280 11.78 -19.23 -6.74
CA ILE A 280 11.15 -18.43 -7.79
C ILE A 280 11.04 -16.97 -7.35
N VAL A 281 10.56 -16.70 -6.13
CA VAL A 281 10.37 -15.31 -5.65
C VAL A 281 11.72 -14.63 -5.43
N ILE A 282 12.73 -15.33 -4.92
CA ILE A 282 14.11 -14.80 -4.84
C ILE A 282 14.62 -14.44 -6.25
N GLY A 283 14.45 -15.33 -7.24
CA GLY A 283 14.86 -15.08 -8.61
C GLY A 283 14.14 -13.87 -9.22
N LEU A 284 12.83 -13.75 -9.03
CA LEU A 284 12.06 -12.59 -9.47
C LEU A 284 12.50 -11.29 -8.75
N ALA A 285 12.80 -11.36 -7.47
CA ALA A 285 13.31 -10.21 -6.73
C ALA A 285 14.68 -9.75 -7.26
N LEU A 286 15.62 -10.66 -7.47
CA LEU A 286 16.94 -10.36 -8.03
C LEU A 286 16.84 -9.77 -9.45
N LEU A 287 16.00 -10.35 -10.31
CA LEU A 287 15.73 -9.83 -11.64
C LEU A 287 15.16 -8.40 -11.58
N THR A 288 14.22 -8.17 -10.66
CA THR A 288 13.59 -6.84 -10.46
C THR A 288 14.60 -5.82 -9.95
N ILE A 289 15.47 -6.21 -9.00
CA ILE A 289 16.55 -5.36 -8.48
C ILE A 289 17.46 -4.90 -9.64
N PHE A 290 17.95 -5.83 -10.43
CA PHE A 290 18.84 -5.54 -11.54
C PHE A 290 18.17 -4.66 -12.59
N MET A 291 17.01 -5.10 -13.09
CA MET A 291 16.25 -4.38 -14.11
C MET A 291 15.85 -2.97 -13.64
N GLY A 292 15.31 -2.85 -12.43
CA GLY A 292 14.90 -1.55 -11.86
C GLY A 292 16.07 -0.57 -11.73
N SER A 293 17.23 -1.05 -11.29
CA SER A 293 18.46 -0.24 -11.19
C SER A 293 18.96 0.22 -12.55
N MET A 294 19.01 -0.68 -13.54
CA MET A 294 19.46 -0.35 -14.89
C MET A 294 18.53 0.64 -15.60
N LEU A 295 17.20 0.48 -15.43
CA LEU A 295 16.21 1.41 -15.97
C LEU A 295 16.31 2.78 -15.28
N ALA A 296 16.50 2.81 -13.96
CA ALA A 296 16.70 4.06 -13.24
C ALA A 296 17.96 4.80 -13.69
N TYR A 297 19.06 4.08 -13.98
CA TYR A 297 20.29 4.66 -14.47
C TYR A 297 20.12 5.35 -15.84
N LYS A 298 19.37 4.73 -16.76
CA LYS A 298 19.14 5.23 -18.12
C LYS A 298 18.09 6.35 -18.19
N GLU A 299 17.21 6.46 -17.20
CA GLU A 299 16.06 7.36 -17.27
C GLU A 299 16.46 8.82 -17.03
N LYS A 300 15.96 9.73 -17.87
CA LYS A 300 16.22 11.17 -17.79
C LYS A 300 15.17 11.93 -16.98
N ILE A 301 13.91 11.49 -17.03
CA ILE A 301 12.81 12.12 -16.29
C ILE A 301 12.93 11.79 -14.80
N MET A 302 13.09 12.82 -13.96
CA MET A 302 13.40 12.66 -12.53
C MET A 302 12.40 11.76 -11.79
N LYS A 303 11.10 12.02 -11.92
CA LYS A 303 10.06 11.20 -11.25
C LYS A 303 10.05 9.76 -11.75
N ARG A 304 10.31 9.52 -13.04
CA ARG A 304 10.37 8.16 -13.59
C ARG A 304 11.62 7.41 -13.12
N ARG A 305 12.74 8.10 -13.02
CA ARG A 305 13.98 7.57 -12.40
C ARG A 305 13.73 7.13 -10.96
N LEU A 306 13.07 7.98 -10.16
CA LEU A 306 12.71 7.66 -8.78
C LEU A 306 11.73 6.47 -8.69
N ALA A 307 10.82 6.34 -9.66
CA ALA A 307 9.90 5.20 -9.74
C ALA A 307 10.64 3.89 -10.00
N TYR A 308 11.55 3.84 -10.97
CA TYR A 308 12.38 2.65 -11.23
C TYR A 308 13.29 2.31 -10.04
N SER A 309 13.85 3.32 -9.40
CA SER A 309 14.60 3.13 -8.16
C SER A 309 13.71 2.54 -7.05
N THR A 310 12.41 2.91 -6.98
CA THR A 310 11.46 2.31 -6.02
C THR A 310 11.23 0.83 -6.34
N VAL A 311 11.06 0.47 -7.61
CA VAL A 311 10.92 -0.93 -8.06
C VAL A 311 12.12 -1.77 -7.58
N SER A 312 13.34 -1.29 -7.79
CA SER A 312 14.55 -1.96 -7.31
C SER A 312 14.58 -2.07 -5.78
N GLN A 313 14.38 -0.97 -5.08
CA GLN A 313 14.52 -0.92 -3.60
C GLN A 313 13.44 -1.75 -2.87
N VAL A 314 12.19 -1.76 -3.35
CA VAL A 314 11.17 -2.63 -2.76
C VAL A 314 11.50 -4.11 -2.98
N SER A 315 12.15 -4.44 -4.08
CA SER A 315 12.58 -5.82 -4.34
C SER A 315 13.71 -6.29 -3.42
N TYR A 316 14.56 -5.39 -2.89
CA TYR A 316 15.47 -5.75 -1.78
C TYR A 316 14.70 -6.15 -0.53
N ILE A 317 13.58 -5.48 -0.23
CA ILE A 317 12.70 -5.87 0.89
C ILE A 317 12.16 -7.28 0.65
N LEU A 318 11.61 -7.54 -0.56
CA LEU A 318 11.05 -8.86 -0.91
C LEU A 318 12.13 -9.96 -0.87
N PHE A 319 13.32 -9.66 -1.32
CA PHE A 319 14.47 -10.56 -1.20
C PHE A 319 14.75 -10.92 0.25
N GLY A 320 14.84 -9.91 1.14
CA GLY A 320 15.06 -10.11 2.58
C GLY A 320 13.95 -10.95 3.24
N ILE A 321 12.68 -10.70 2.89
CA ILE A 321 11.53 -11.50 3.35
C ILE A 321 11.68 -12.97 2.96
N MET A 322 12.06 -13.23 1.69
CA MET A 322 12.14 -14.58 1.14
C MET A 322 13.40 -15.34 1.50
N LEU A 323 14.36 -14.73 2.19
CA LEU A 323 15.44 -15.47 2.85
C LEU A 323 14.89 -16.40 3.94
N LEU A 324 13.71 -16.12 4.48
CA LEU A 324 13.01 -16.90 5.52
C LEU A 324 13.90 -17.13 6.77
N GLN A 325 14.69 -16.12 7.11
CA GLN A 325 15.59 -16.10 8.26
C GLN A 325 15.39 -14.83 9.09
N PRO A 326 15.59 -14.85 10.41
CA PRO A 326 15.39 -13.69 11.28
C PRO A 326 16.17 -12.45 10.83
N ALA A 327 17.44 -12.60 10.43
CA ALA A 327 18.26 -11.49 9.95
C ALA A 327 17.70 -10.88 8.65
N GLY A 328 17.20 -11.71 7.73
CA GLY A 328 16.54 -11.25 6.50
C GLY A 328 15.26 -10.49 6.79
N PHE A 329 14.44 -10.96 7.73
CA PHE A 329 13.22 -10.29 8.18
C PHE A 329 13.52 -8.93 8.79
N VAL A 330 14.46 -8.85 9.75
CA VAL A 330 14.87 -7.59 10.39
C VAL A 330 15.40 -6.61 9.36
N GLY A 331 16.29 -7.05 8.45
CA GLY A 331 16.82 -6.23 7.38
C GLY A 331 15.71 -5.68 6.46
N ALA A 332 14.74 -6.53 6.10
CA ALA A 332 13.58 -6.12 5.30
C ALA A 332 12.73 -5.06 6.01
N MET A 333 12.44 -5.25 7.31
CA MET A 333 11.64 -4.31 8.11
C MET A 333 12.32 -2.95 8.27
N LEU A 334 13.62 -2.93 8.56
CA LEU A 334 14.40 -1.69 8.60
C LEU A 334 14.41 -1.00 7.24
N HIS A 335 14.56 -1.76 6.16
CA HIS A 335 14.54 -1.20 4.81
C HIS A 335 13.15 -0.63 4.44
N VAL A 336 12.04 -1.22 4.89
CA VAL A 336 10.69 -0.64 4.75
C VAL A 336 10.65 0.77 5.33
N ILE A 337 11.12 0.95 6.56
CA ILE A 337 11.09 2.24 7.26
C ILE A 337 11.97 3.27 6.54
N TYR A 338 13.25 2.97 6.36
CA TYR A 338 14.19 3.90 5.75
C TYR A 338 13.82 4.25 4.31
N HIS A 339 13.46 3.26 3.51
CA HIS A 339 13.05 3.50 2.13
C HIS A 339 11.78 4.35 2.04
N SER A 340 10.81 4.15 2.95
CA SER A 340 9.62 4.98 3.01
C SER A 340 9.97 6.45 3.24
N LEU A 341 10.80 6.75 4.23
CA LEU A 341 11.22 8.11 4.56
C LEU A 341 12.03 8.76 3.43
N ILE A 342 13.00 8.04 2.90
CA ILE A 342 13.86 8.52 1.80
C ILE A 342 13.03 8.82 0.56
N LYS A 343 12.12 7.92 0.16
CA LYS A 343 11.32 8.11 -1.06
C LYS A 343 10.30 9.23 -0.94
N ASN A 344 9.66 9.36 0.21
CA ASN A 344 8.78 10.51 0.42
C ASN A 344 9.57 11.81 0.24
N ASN A 345 10.72 11.94 0.91
CA ASN A 345 11.55 13.13 0.79
C ASN A 345 11.99 13.39 -0.66
N LEU A 346 12.52 12.39 -1.36
CA LEU A 346 13.00 12.54 -2.74
C LEU A 346 11.89 12.97 -3.71
N PHE A 347 10.66 12.41 -3.59
CA PHE A 347 9.56 12.81 -4.45
C PHE A 347 9.03 14.20 -4.11
N LEU A 348 9.03 14.60 -2.84
CA LEU A 348 8.65 15.96 -2.44
C LEU A 348 9.69 16.99 -2.92
N CYS A 349 10.98 16.72 -2.78
CA CYS A 349 12.05 17.56 -3.33
C CYS A 349 11.97 17.67 -4.86
N ALA A 350 11.77 16.54 -5.56
CA ALA A 350 11.57 16.55 -7.01
C ALA A 350 10.36 17.41 -7.40
N GLY A 351 9.28 17.32 -6.61
CA GLY A 351 8.10 18.17 -6.80
C GLY A 351 8.37 19.64 -6.62
N ALA A 352 9.12 20.03 -5.58
CA ALA A 352 9.50 21.42 -5.35
C ALA A 352 10.34 21.97 -6.51
N VAL A 353 11.34 21.21 -6.97
CA VAL A 353 12.16 21.60 -8.13
C VAL A 353 11.30 21.80 -9.39
N ILE A 354 10.42 20.85 -9.70
CA ILE A 354 9.54 20.94 -10.87
C ILE A 354 8.59 22.15 -10.76
N HIS A 355 8.06 22.41 -9.56
CA HIS A 355 7.14 23.52 -9.33
C HIS A 355 7.81 24.88 -9.54
N GLU A 356 9.07 25.04 -9.07
CA GLU A 356 9.80 26.31 -9.16
C GLU A 356 10.46 26.53 -10.54
N THR A 357 10.95 25.46 -11.20
CA THR A 357 11.75 25.58 -12.42
C THR A 357 10.99 25.23 -13.70
N GLY A 358 9.84 24.55 -13.59
CA GLY A 358 9.12 24.00 -14.73
C GLY A 358 9.86 22.86 -15.49
N THR A 359 11.02 22.42 -15.00
CA THR A 359 11.82 21.34 -15.62
C THR A 359 11.43 19.96 -15.06
N THR A 360 11.36 18.93 -15.93
CA THR A 360 10.94 17.55 -15.53
C THR A 360 12.11 16.57 -15.52
#